data_f1dc4cf6fbac1dd537fe899648e02c2f
#
_entry.id   f1dc4cf6fbac1dd537fe899648e02c2f
#
_cell.length_a   1.000
_cell.length_b   1.000
_cell.length_c   1.000
_cell.angle_alpha   90.00
_cell.angle_beta   90.00
_cell.angle_gamma   90.00
#
_symmetry.space_group_name_H-M   'P 1'
#
loop_
_entity.id
_entity.type
_entity.pdbx_description
1 polymer ?
#
loop_
_entity_poly.entity_id
_entity_poly.type
_entity_poly.pdbx_seq_one_letter_code
_entity_poly.pdbx_strand_id
1 'polypeptide(L)'
;VVGAGPAGMSAAIGLRAHGLSVLVVDEQPAPGGQIWRAVEAVAPTTTGALLGEEYLAGAELASRFRSCGASYEPETRVWQVESEWKVYMTRRGQAELVETGHVILAMGAQERPAPFPGWTLPGVMTVGSAQILLKTSRQIPSEPVWVVGSGPLPLLYMAQLVRAGGKIAGWLDTSPAGGWRRALPWIGAAMASSKDLLKGLAWMREIQAAGVKRVRGVTAVRALGQDRLQEIEYIQANGKTMRVPASLLLSHEGVVPSIHMTQALGCAHEWSSQQACLAPVLDEWGQTDKPGIYVAGDGAGIGGAYAACVRGELVALGVAKRAGRLSSEAASVQAAPLREKLKKLLRLRPMLDALYPPRANIATPTDDTVVCRCEELTAGDIRKAAAIGQPGPNQLKAYTRAGMGPCQGRQCGYTIAHILAQEQGRTVADVGFYRIRPPLKPVTLAELATLNIDEQEA
;
A
#
# COMPACT_ATOMS: atom_id res chain seq x y z
N VAL A 1 5.63 -7.88 -16.40
CA VAL A 1 5.76 -7.17 -15.11
C VAL A 1 4.55 -6.28 -14.93
N VAL A 2 3.81 -6.46 -13.85
CA VAL A 2 2.61 -5.67 -13.51
C VAL A 2 2.99 -4.62 -12.47
N GLY A 3 3.04 -3.35 -12.89
CA GLY A 3 3.44 -2.19 -12.09
C GLY A 3 4.86 -1.69 -12.43
N ALA A 4 4.96 -0.39 -12.77
CA ALA A 4 6.20 0.32 -13.07
C ALA A 4 6.67 1.19 -11.88
N GLY A 5 6.45 0.72 -10.65
CA GLY A 5 7.05 1.28 -9.44
C GLY A 5 8.53 0.89 -9.30
N PRO A 6 9.20 1.26 -8.19
CA PRO A 6 10.61 0.95 -7.96
C PRO A 6 10.97 -0.51 -8.21
N ALA A 7 10.16 -1.45 -7.73
CA ALA A 7 10.39 -2.88 -7.90
C ALA A 7 10.25 -3.33 -9.35
N GLY A 8 9.19 -2.90 -10.05
CA GLY A 8 8.94 -3.29 -11.43
C GLY A 8 9.98 -2.74 -12.39
N MET A 9 10.40 -1.48 -12.22
CA MET A 9 11.48 -0.89 -13.01
C MET A 9 12.81 -1.64 -12.80
N SER A 10 13.17 -1.93 -11.54
CA SER A 10 14.40 -2.68 -11.22
C SER A 10 14.35 -4.11 -11.76
N ALA A 11 13.20 -4.77 -11.65
CA ALA A 11 13.01 -6.10 -12.23
C ALA A 11 13.16 -6.09 -13.76
N ALA A 12 12.53 -5.12 -14.45
CA ALA A 12 12.62 -5.00 -15.89
C ALA A 12 14.07 -4.77 -16.38
N ILE A 13 14.80 -3.88 -15.73
CA ILE A 13 16.23 -3.62 -16.02
C ILE A 13 17.04 -4.91 -15.85
N GLY A 14 16.85 -5.62 -14.72
CA GLY A 14 17.57 -6.86 -14.45
C GLY A 14 17.26 -7.97 -15.46
N LEU A 15 15.99 -8.15 -15.82
CA LEU A 15 15.57 -9.14 -16.82
C LEU A 15 16.15 -8.86 -18.20
N ARG A 16 16.15 -7.59 -18.61
CA ARG A 16 16.74 -7.17 -19.89
C ARG A 16 18.26 -7.39 -19.92
N ALA A 17 18.94 -7.15 -18.81
CA ALA A 17 20.36 -7.43 -18.69
C ALA A 17 20.72 -8.94 -18.89
N HIS A 18 19.75 -9.83 -18.63
CA HIS A 18 19.88 -11.27 -18.89
C HIS A 18 19.25 -11.71 -20.22
N GLY A 19 18.96 -10.79 -21.14
CA GLY A 19 18.49 -11.10 -22.50
C GLY A 19 17.05 -11.60 -22.58
N LEU A 20 16.23 -11.40 -21.56
CA LEU A 20 14.80 -11.76 -21.57
C LEU A 20 13.98 -10.67 -22.26
N SER A 21 12.94 -11.04 -23.01
CA SER A 21 11.91 -10.12 -23.47
C SER A 21 11.03 -9.71 -22.29
N VAL A 22 10.73 -8.41 -22.17
CA VAL A 22 9.99 -7.87 -21.03
C VAL A 22 8.94 -6.89 -21.48
N LEU A 23 7.69 -7.15 -21.09
CA LEU A 23 6.58 -6.20 -21.13
C LEU A 23 6.32 -5.71 -19.72
N VAL A 24 6.29 -4.39 -19.54
CA VAL A 24 5.91 -3.73 -18.27
C VAL A 24 4.60 -2.99 -18.52
N VAL A 25 3.60 -3.25 -17.70
CA VAL A 25 2.28 -2.59 -17.75
C VAL A 25 2.02 -1.83 -16.45
N ASP A 26 1.45 -0.64 -16.55
CA ASP A 26 1.10 0.18 -15.37
C ASP A 26 -0.19 0.97 -15.61
N GLU A 27 -1.01 1.12 -14.59
CA GLU A 27 -2.25 1.93 -14.63
C GLU A 27 -1.97 3.44 -14.77
N GLN A 28 -0.76 3.86 -14.47
CA GLN A 28 -0.36 5.27 -14.47
C GLN A 28 0.23 5.67 -15.81
N PRO A 29 0.17 6.97 -16.15
CA PRO A 29 0.71 7.47 -17.43
C PRO A 29 2.25 7.49 -17.46
N ALA A 30 2.91 7.37 -16.29
CA ALA A 30 4.37 7.43 -16.19
C ALA A 30 4.88 6.47 -15.09
N PRO A 31 6.14 5.99 -15.21
CA PRO A 31 6.75 5.12 -14.21
C PRO A 31 7.04 5.88 -12.91
N GLY A 32 7.27 5.13 -11.82
CA GLY A 32 7.60 5.66 -10.50
C GLY A 32 6.70 5.12 -9.39
N GLY A 33 5.54 4.56 -9.72
CA GLY A 33 4.57 4.04 -8.75
C GLY A 33 4.05 5.13 -7.81
N GLN A 34 3.68 4.78 -6.57
CA GLN A 34 3.15 5.74 -5.60
C GLN A 34 4.25 6.64 -5.01
N ILE A 35 5.42 6.07 -4.74
CA ILE A 35 6.47 6.77 -4.00
C ILE A 35 7.19 7.81 -4.88
N TRP A 36 7.41 7.50 -6.16
CA TRP A 36 8.02 8.37 -7.16
C TRP A 36 7.00 8.81 -8.23
N ARG A 37 5.76 9.01 -7.79
CA ARG A 37 4.66 9.44 -8.65
C ARG A 37 5.05 10.69 -9.44
N ALA A 38 4.91 10.63 -10.78
CA ALA A 38 5.22 11.70 -11.71
C ALA A 38 6.68 12.21 -11.65
N VAL A 39 7.64 11.37 -11.23
CA VAL A 39 9.03 11.78 -10.99
C VAL A 39 9.69 12.36 -12.23
N GLU A 40 9.44 11.82 -13.42
CA GLU A 40 10.02 12.31 -14.68
C GLU A 40 9.65 13.78 -14.96
N ALA A 41 8.38 14.14 -14.70
CA ALA A 41 7.88 15.49 -14.95
C ALA A 41 8.18 16.47 -13.81
N VAL A 42 8.25 15.98 -12.56
CA VAL A 42 8.32 16.83 -11.36
C VAL A 42 9.74 17.01 -10.85
N ALA A 43 10.63 16.04 -11.01
CA ALA A 43 12.01 16.13 -10.54
C ALA A 43 12.77 17.38 -11.04
N PRO A 44 12.65 17.81 -12.31
CA PRO A 44 13.36 19.00 -12.79
C PRO A 44 12.74 20.33 -12.33
N THR A 45 11.69 20.31 -11.52
CA THR A 45 10.97 21.50 -11.07
C THR A 45 11.30 21.88 -9.62
N THR A 46 10.90 23.09 -9.22
CA THR A 46 10.97 23.54 -7.82
C THR A 46 10.22 22.61 -6.86
N THR A 47 9.11 22.01 -7.31
CA THR A 47 8.38 21.02 -6.53
C THR A 47 9.22 19.75 -6.29
N GLY A 48 10.00 19.30 -7.26
CA GLY A 48 10.93 18.18 -7.08
C GLY A 48 11.93 18.44 -5.95
N ALA A 49 12.52 19.64 -5.92
CA ALA A 49 13.42 20.04 -4.84
C ALA A 49 12.73 20.06 -3.46
N LEU A 50 11.47 20.51 -3.37
CA LEU A 50 10.68 20.49 -2.14
C LEU A 50 10.37 19.07 -1.64
N LEU A 51 10.16 18.13 -2.56
CA LEU A 51 9.89 16.72 -2.25
C LEU A 51 11.12 16.00 -1.68
N GLY A 52 12.33 16.50 -1.98
CA GLY A 52 13.59 16.07 -1.39
C GLY A 52 14.35 15.02 -2.19
N GLU A 53 15.59 14.75 -1.77
CA GLU A 53 16.55 13.91 -2.49
C GLU A 53 16.06 12.48 -2.76
N GLU A 54 15.32 11.89 -1.82
CA GLU A 54 14.77 10.54 -2.01
C GLU A 54 13.71 10.46 -3.11
N TYR A 55 12.99 11.54 -3.32
CA TYR A 55 12.08 11.62 -4.46
C TYR A 55 12.86 11.79 -5.76
N LEU A 56 13.88 12.64 -5.77
CA LEU A 56 14.73 12.89 -6.94
C LEU A 56 15.49 11.63 -7.40
N ALA A 57 15.88 10.75 -6.47
CA ALA A 57 16.54 9.48 -6.80
C ALA A 57 15.70 8.57 -7.72
N GLY A 58 14.37 8.74 -7.72
CA GLY A 58 13.48 8.03 -8.63
C GLY A 58 13.67 8.38 -10.09
N ALA A 59 14.14 9.60 -10.41
CA ALA A 59 14.34 10.05 -11.79
C ALA A 59 15.46 9.26 -12.48
N GLU A 60 16.54 8.96 -11.76
CA GLU A 60 17.65 8.15 -12.29
C GLU A 60 17.18 6.73 -12.64
N LEU A 61 16.42 6.09 -11.74
CA LEU A 61 15.89 4.75 -12.02
C LEU A 61 14.91 4.76 -13.20
N ALA A 62 14.04 5.78 -13.29
CA ALA A 62 13.11 5.93 -14.42
C ALA A 62 13.86 6.10 -15.75
N SER A 63 14.93 6.89 -15.78
CA SER A 63 15.79 7.06 -16.96
C SER A 63 16.45 5.75 -17.39
N ARG A 64 17.03 5.00 -16.44
CA ARG A 64 17.62 3.68 -16.70
C ARG A 64 16.56 2.67 -17.21
N PHE A 65 15.36 2.72 -16.64
CA PHE A 65 14.24 1.89 -17.09
C PHE A 65 13.85 2.22 -18.53
N ARG A 66 13.72 3.52 -18.88
CA ARG A 66 13.40 3.95 -20.26
C ARG A 66 14.42 3.45 -21.29
N SER A 67 15.70 3.38 -20.91
CA SER A 67 16.79 2.97 -21.80
C SER A 67 17.09 1.46 -21.80
N CYS A 68 16.45 0.66 -20.92
CA CYS A 68 16.80 -0.75 -20.78
C CYS A 68 16.29 -1.66 -21.93
N GLY A 69 15.44 -1.15 -22.81
CA GLY A 69 14.87 -1.92 -23.94
C GLY A 69 13.71 -2.84 -23.56
N ALA A 70 13.08 -2.64 -22.39
CA ALA A 70 11.79 -3.26 -22.09
C ALA A 70 10.65 -2.52 -22.81
N SER A 71 9.64 -3.27 -23.27
CA SER A 71 8.39 -2.66 -23.73
C SER A 71 7.62 -2.12 -22.54
N TYR A 72 7.17 -0.87 -22.59
CA TYR A 72 6.42 -0.22 -21.53
C TYR A 72 5.08 0.29 -22.02
N GLU A 73 3.99 -0.20 -21.41
CA GLU A 73 2.62 0.16 -21.74
C GLU A 73 1.97 0.84 -20.52
N PRO A 74 2.00 2.18 -20.46
CA PRO A 74 1.29 2.96 -19.47
C PRO A 74 -0.23 2.91 -19.70
N GLU A 75 -1.01 3.41 -18.70
CA GLU A 75 -2.47 3.50 -18.75
C GLU A 75 -3.14 2.15 -19.06
N THR A 76 -2.47 1.04 -18.65
CA THR A 76 -2.90 -0.33 -18.86
C THR A 76 -3.33 -0.96 -17.54
N ARG A 77 -4.58 -1.41 -17.46
CA ARG A 77 -5.17 -2.03 -16.27
C ARG A 77 -5.19 -3.54 -16.41
N VAL A 78 -4.42 -4.24 -15.59
CA VAL A 78 -4.52 -5.69 -15.45
C VAL A 78 -5.66 -6.00 -14.48
N TRP A 79 -6.64 -6.79 -14.95
CA TRP A 79 -7.82 -7.13 -14.17
C TRP A 79 -7.95 -8.62 -13.86
N GLN A 80 -7.18 -9.49 -14.54
CA GLN A 80 -7.09 -10.92 -14.27
C GLN A 80 -5.72 -11.45 -14.66
N VAL A 81 -5.23 -12.42 -13.91
CA VAL A 81 -4.09 -13.27 -14.24
C VAL A 81 -4.50 -14.68 -13.94
N GLU A 82 -4.18 -15.61 -14.82
CA GLU A 82 -4.43 -17.04 -14.66
C GLU A 82 -3.13 -17.79 -14.37
N SER A 83 -3.27 -18.98 -13.77
CA SER A 83 -2.13 -19.82 -13.36
C SER A 83 -1.25 -20.28 -14.53
N GLU A 84 -1.77 -20.28 -15.74
CA GLU A 84 -1.06 -20.59 -17.00
C GLU A 84 -0.38 -19.36 -17.60
N TRP A 85 -0.18 -18.29 -16.79
CA TRP A 85 0.52 -17.05 -17.15
C TRP A 85 -0.19 -16.23 -18.24
N LYS A 86 -1.51 -16.38 -18.36
CA LYS A 86 -2.39 -15.55 -19.17
C LYS A 86 -2.71 -14.27 -18.40
N VAL A 87 -2.42 -13.12 -18.98
CA VAL A 87 -2.62 -11.80 -18.36
C VAL A 87 -3.67 -11.05 -19.16
N TYR A 88 -4.82 -10.81 -18.54
CA TYR A 88 -5.91 -10.04 -19.13
C TYR A 88 -5.79 -8.58 -18.67
N MET A 89 -5.81 -7.69 -19.63
CA MET A 89 -5.65 -6.27 -19.39
C MET A 89 -6.51 -5.43 -20.31
N THR A 90 -6.72 -4.19 -19.94
CA THR A 90 -7.43 -3.20 -20.75
C THR A 90 -6.57 -1.98 -20.95
N ARG A 91 -6.45 -1.54 -22.19
CA ARG A 91 -5.72 -0.36 -22.62
C ARG A 91 -6.52 0.39 -23.67
N ARG A 92 -6.68 1.72 -23.48
CA ARG A 92 -7.38 2.58 -24.46
C ARG A 92 -8.76 2.07 -24.90
N GLY A 93 -9.52 1.48 -23.98
CA GLY A 93 -10.84 0.94 -24.25
C GLY A 93 -10.87 -0.42 -24.96
N GLN A 94 -9.72 -1.10 -25.09
CA GLN A 94 -9.62 -2.43 -25.66
C GLN A 94 -9.11 -3.43 -24.62
N ALA A 95 -9.72 -4.59 -24.55
CA ALA A 95 -9.24 -5.71 -23.75
C ALA A 95 -8.27 -6.56 -24.58
N GLU A 96 -7.17 -6.95 -23.96
CA GLU A 96 -6.09 -7.73 -24.56
C GLU A 96 -5.74 -8.90 -23.64
N LEU A 97 -5.38 -10.04 -24.25
CA LEU A 97 -4.79 -11.20 -23.60
C LEU A 97 -3.32 -11.28 -23.98
N VAL A 98 -2.45 -11.37 -22.99
CA VAL A 98 -1.02 -11.60 -23.19
C VAL A 98 -0.61 -12.89 -22.50
N GLU A 99 -0.03 -13.81 -23.28
CA GLU A 99 0.61 -15.02 -22.77
C GLU A 99 2.09 -14.76 -22.49
N THR A 100 2.61 -15.34 -21.42
CA THR A 100 4.00 -15.12 -21.00
C THR A 100 4.52 -16.34 -20.24
N GLY A 101 5.85 -16.52 -20.16
CA GLY A 101 6.44 -17.59 -19.35
C GLY A 101 6.51 -17.29 -17.86
N HIS A 102 6.42 -16.02 -17.47
CA HIS A 102 6.54 -15.58 -16.07
C HIS A 102 5.77 -14.28 -15.84
N VAL A 103 5.14 -14.14 -14.67
CA VAL A 103 4.48 -12.92 -14.23
C VAL A 103 5.13 -12.39 -12.97
N ILE A 104 5.53 -11.13 -12.98
CA ILE A 104 6.05 -10.42 -11.81
C ILE A 104 5.02 -9.40 -11.36
N LEU A 105 4.44 -9.59 -10.18
CA LEU A 105 3.48 -8.71 -9.55
C LEU A 105 4.23 -7.66 -8.71
N ALA A 106 4.41 -6.46 -9.26
CA ALA A 106 5.07 -5.33 -8.62
C ALA A 106 4.06 -4.25 -8.19
N MET A 107 2.93 -4.66 -7.65
CA MET A 107 1.74 -3.84 -7.38
C MET A 107 1.86 -2.97 -6.12
N GLY A 108 2.97 -3.06 -5.39
CA GLY A 108 3.29 -2.22 -4.24
C GLY A 108 2.36 -2.41 -3.06
N ALA A 109 2.03 -1.30 -2.40
CA ALA A 109 1.21 -1.25 -1.19
C ALA A 109 0.12 -0.18 -1.31
N GLN A 110 -0.87 -0.28 -0.43
CA GLN A 110 -1.92 0.73 -0.25
C GLN A 110 -1.92 1.23 1.20
N GLU A 111 -2.42 2.43 1.43
CA GLU A 111 -2.70 2.86 2.80
C GLU A 111 -3.71 1.91 3.44
N ARG A 112 -3.47 1.60 4.71
CA ARG A 112 -4.38 0.75 5.49
C ARG A 112 -5.76 1.39 5.54
N PRO A 113 -6.81 0.68 5.14
CA PRO A 113 -8.16 1.12 5.40
C PRO A 113 -8.40 1.19 6.92
N ALA A 114 -8.80 2.35 7.38
CA ALA A 114 -8.95 2.65 8.80
C ALA A 114 -10.26 3.40 9.03
N PRO A 115 -11.41 2.71 8.98
CA PRO A 115 -12.70 3.35 9.17
C PRO A 115 -12.85 3.86 10.60
N PHE A 116 -13.36 5.09 10.73
CA PHE A 116 -13.76 5.71 11.98
C PHE A 116 -15.05 6.50 11.74
N PRO A 117 -15.86 6.82 12.76
CA PRO A 117 -17.11 7.53 12.56
C PRO A 117 -16.92 8.82 11.75
N GLY A 118 -17.65 8.97 10.65
CA GLY A 118 -17.60 10.12 9.75
C GLY A 118 -16.44 10.14 8.74
N TRP A 119 -15.62 9.08 8.61
CA TRP A 119 -14.50 9.05 7.66
C TRP A 119 -14.91 9.18 6.19
N THR A 120 -16.18 8.99 5.88
CA THR A 120 -16.73 9.11 4.52
C THR A 120 -17.15 10.54 4.15
N LEU A 121 -17.15 11.47 5.11
CA LEU A 121 -17.51 12.87 4.88
C LEU A 121 -16.55 13.54 3.89
N PRO A 122 -17.06 14.34 2.95
CA PRO A 122 -16.24 15.27 2.17
C PRO A 122 -15.37 16.14 3.10
N GLY A 123 -14.06 16.22 2.81
CA GLY A 123 -13.07 16.85 3.68
C GLY A 123 -12.26 15.85 4.52
N VAL A 124 -12.62 14.56 4.49
CA VAL A 124 -11.78 13.50 5.07
C VAL A 124 -11.11 12.72 3.95
N MET A 125 -9.78 12.60 4.01
CA MET A 125 -9.00 11.85 3.04
C MET A 125 -7.77 11.23 3.70
N THR A 126 -7.02 10.41 2.98
CA THR A 126 -5.77 9.84 3.51
C THR A 126 -4.58 10.75 3.26
N VAL A 127 -3.55 10.62 4.09
CA VAL A 127 -2.28 11.35 3.93
C VAL A 127 -1.63 11.06 2.57
N GLY A 128 -1.66 9.78 2.14
CA GLY A 128 -1.11 9.38 0.85
C GLY A 128 -1.85 9.99 -0.33
N SER A 129 -3.18 10.13 -0.24
CA SER A 129 -3.97 10.81 -1.27
C SER A 129 -3.58 12.28 -1.39
N ALA A 130 -3.40 12.98 -0.26
CA ALA A 130 -2.95 14.38 -0.25
C ALA A 130 -1.50 14.50 -0.79
N GLN A 131 -0.62 13.54 -0.49
CA GLN A 131 0.73 13.50 -1.03
C GLN A 131 0.74 13.27 -2.54
N ILE A 132 -0.17 12.45 -3.07
CA ILE A 132 -0.31 12.26 -4.52
C ILE A 132 -0.71 13.56 -5.20
N LEU A 133 -1.67 14.32 -4.67
CA LEU A 133 -2.07 15.62 -5.20
C LEU A 133 -0.89 16.60 -5.25
N LEU A 134 -0.07 16.63 -4.20
CA LEU A 134 1.15 17.44 -4.18
C LEU A 134 2.14 17.01 -5.27
N LYS A 135 2.35 15.70 -5.45
CA LYS A 135 3.30 15.16 -6.43
C LYS A 135 2.82 15.33 -7.88
N THR A 136 1.53 15.12 -8.16
CA THR A 136 1.02 15.11 -9.54
C THR A 136 0.59 16.48 -10.03
N SER A 137 -0.11 17.23 -9.17
CA SER A 137 -0.79 18.47 -9.55
C SER A 137 -0.24 19.69 -8.82
N ARG A 138 0.79 19.52 -7.99
CA ARG A 138 1.37 20.58 -7.13
C ARG A 138 0.32 21.23 -6.22
N GLN A 139 -0.76 20.51 -5.94
CA GLN A 139 -1.84 21.02 -5.11
C GLN A 139 -1.51 20.88 -3.64
N ILE A 140 -1.73 21.94 -2.90
CA ILE A 140 -1.71 21.99 -1.45
C ILE A 140 -3.08 22.48 -0.97
N PRO A 141 -3.52 22.08 0.23
CA PRO A 141 -4.75 22.60 0.82
C PRO A 141 -4.71 24.12 0.97
N SER A 142 -5.81 24.79 0.63
CA SER A 142 -5.98 26.23 0.83
C SER A 142 -6.19 26.62 2.28
N GLU A 143 -6.76 25.69 3.08
CA GLU A 143 -7.05 25.88 4.50
C GLU A 143 -6.12 25.01 5.36
N PRO A 144 -5.91 25.39 6.64
CA PRO A 144 -5.12 24.60 7.56
C PRO A 144 -5.71 23.19 7.75
N VAL A 145 -4.86 22.15 7.63
CA VAL A 145 -5.28 20.75 7.72
C VAL A 145 -5.03 20.18 9.11
N TRP A 146 -5.91 19.29 9.55
CA TRP A 146 -5.64 18.39 10.66
C TRP A 146 -5.06 17.07 10.11
N VAL A 147 -4.02 16.56 10.78
CA VAL A 147 -3.45 15.24 10.47
C VAL A 147 -3.70 14.32 11.63
N VAL A 148 -4.28 13.14 11.39
CA VAL A 148 -4.45 12.07 12.38
C VAL A 148 -3.68 10.83 11.95
N GLY A 149 -2.86 10.31 12.82
CA GLY A 149 -2.07 9.12 12.55
C GLY A 149 -0.64 9.21 13.05
N SER A 150 0.13 8.19 12.75
CA SER A 150 1.51 8.07 13.17
C SER A 150 2.37 7.36 12.11
N GLY A 151 3.68 7.45 12.24
CA GLY A 151 4.62 6.79 11.35
C GLY A 151 5.33 7.71 10.36
N PRO A 152 6.19 7.14 9.51
CA PRO A 152 7.05 7.92 8.62
C PRO A 152 6.31 8.72 7.55
N LEU A 153 5.21 8.20 6.97
CA LEU A 153 4.50 8.88 5.88
C LEU A 153 3.83 10.18 6.31
N PRO A 154 3.09 10.26 7.44
CA PRO A 154 2.59 11.55 7.94
C PRO A 154 3.69 12.56 8.23
N LEU A 155 4.80 12.12 8.83
CA LEU A 155 5.95 13.00 9.09
C LEU A 155 6.54 13.57 7.80
N LEU A 156 6.77 12.71 6.81
CA LEU A 156 7.28 13.13 5.51
C LEU A 156 6.32 14.12 4.84
N TYR A 157 5.03 13.79 4.79
CA TYR A 157 4.05 14.65 4.13
C TYR A 157 3.90 16.00 4.84
N MET A 158 3.83 16.03 6.16
CA MET A 158 3.75 17.28 6.93
C MET A 158 4.97 18.18 6.65
N ALA A 159 6.18 17.62 6.64
CA ALA A 159 7.38 18.37 6.29
C ALA A 159 7.33 18.89 4.84
N GLN A 160 6.91 18.06 3.88
CA GLN A 160 6.73 18.47 2.48
C GLN A 160 5.66 19.55 2.34
N LEU A 161 4.54 19.46 3.07
CA LEU A 161 3.48 20.46 3.06
C LEU A 161 3.95 21.82 3.62
N VAL A 162 4.71 21.80 4.72
CA VAL A 162 5.31 23.01 5.31
C VAL A 162 6.26 23.66 4.32
N ARG A 163 7.15 22.92 3.67
CA ARG A 163 8.06 23.42 2.63
C ARG A 163 7.32 24.02 1.44
N ALA A 164 6.17 23.44 1.09
CA ALA A 164 5.32 23.93 0.01
C ALA A 164 4.45 25.15 0.40
N GLY A 165 4.58 25.65 1.64
CA GLY A 165 3.81 26.81 2.14
C GLY A 165 2.42 26.47 2.65
N GLY A 166 2.06 25.18 2.76
CA GLY A 166 0.78 24.75 3.32
C GLY A 166 0.73 24.89 4.84
N LYS A 167 -0.48 24.97 5.38
CA LYS A 167 -0.71 25.21 6.82
C LYS A 167 -1.27 23.95 7.48
N ILE A 168 -0.76 23.61 8.68
CA ILE A 168 -1.21 22.48 9.48
C ILE A 168 -1.82 23.04 10.78
N ALA A 169 -3.13 22.81 10.98
CA ALA A 169 -3.86 23.23 12.16
C ALA A 169 -3.43 22.45 13.41
N GLY A 170 -3.11 21.18 13.25
CA GLY A 170 -2.60 20.34 14.31
C GLY A 170 -2.37 18.90 13.86
N TRP A 171 -1.62 18.18 14.70
CA TRP A 171 -1.32 16.77 14.52
C TRP A 171 -1.86 15.94 15.70
N LEU A 172 -2.85 15.11 15.43
CA LEU A 172 -3.43 14.12 16.34
C LEU A 172 -2.59 12.83 16.24
N ASP A 173 -1.57 12.74 17.08
CA ASP A 173 -0.62 11.64 17.07
C ASP A 173 -1.20 10.41 17.77
N THR A 174 -1.38 9.35 17.00
CA THR A 174 -1.96 8.07 17.44
C THR A 174 -0.92 7.08 17.97
N SER A 175 0.36 7.46 18.02
CA SER A 175 1.41 6.62 18.62
C SER A 175 1.05 6.28 20.07
N PRO A 176 1.05 4.99 20.44
CA PRO A 176 0.68 4.59 21.79
C PRO A 176 1.69 5.08 22.83
N ALA A 177 1.18 5.46 23.99
CA ALA A 177 2.02 5.84 25.11
C ALA A 177 3.00 4.70 25.46
N GLY A 178 4.27 5.04 25.72
CA GLY A 178 5.29 4.04 26.04
C GLY A 178 5.73 3.16 24.87
N GLY A 179 5.41 3.50 23.61
CA GLY A 179 5.84 2.77 22.41
C GLY A 179 7.36 2.54 22.36
N TRP A 180 8.16 3.47 22.89
CA TRP A 180 9.61 3.32 22.98
C TRP A 180 10.05 2.06 23.76
N ARG A 181 9.29 1.62 24.79
CA ARG A 181 9.61 0.39 25.55
C ARG A 181 9.53 -0.86 24.66
N ARG A 182 8.57 -0.90 23.73
CA ARG A 182 8.43 -1.97 22.75
C ARG A 182 9.53 -1.93 21.68
N ALA A 183 10.11 -0.77 21.44
CA ALA A 183 11.21 -0.56 20.51
C ALA A 183 12.60 -0.90 21.11
N LEU A 184 12.72 -1.02 22.46
CA LEU A 184 13.97 -1.32 23.14
C LEU A 184 14.76 -2.53 22.54
N PRO A 185 14.13 -3.66 22.23
CA PRO A 185 14.84 -4.80 21.63
C PRO A 185 15.56 -4.47 20.33
N TRP A 186 15.15 -3.39 19.66
CA TRP A 186 15.64 -2.99 18.34
C TRP A 186 16.61 -1.80 18.36
N ILE A 187 17.09 -1.38 19.55
CA ILE A 187 18.01 -0.23 19.68
C ILE A 187 19.30 -0.43 18.88
N GLY A 188 19.85 -1.64 18.88
CA GLY A 188 21.05 -1.94 18.08
C GLY A 188 20.82 -1.76 16.57
N ALA A 189 19.63 -2.13 16.10
CA ALA A 189 19.22 -1.90 14.72
C ALA A 189 19.04 -0.40 14.40
N ALA A 190 18.51 0.35 15.36
CA ALA A 190 18.34 1.80 15.30
C ALA A 190 19.69 2.53 15.17
N MET A 191 20.67 2.16 16.01
CA MET A 191 22.03 2.73 15.95
C MET A 191 22.71 2.47 14.61
N ALA A 192 22.54 1.26 14.07
CA ALA A 192 23.07 0.90 12.75
C ALA A 192 22.35 1.55 11.55
N SER A 193 21.16 2.17 11.79
CA SER A 193 20.36 2.91 10.82
C SER A 193 20.21 4.38 11.22
N SER A 194 21.25 4.97 11.78
CA SER A 194 21.24 6.33 12.34
C SER A 194 20.82 7.41 11.35
N LYS A 195 21.14 7.27 10.06
CA LYS A 195 20.74 8.21 9.01
C LYS A 195 19.21 8.33 8.89
N ASP A 196 18.48 7.23 8.93
CA ASP A 196 17.02 7.22 8.82
C ASP A 196 16.37 7.82 10.06
N LEU A 197 16.94 7.56 11.25
CA LEU A 197 16.48 8.17 12.50
C LEU A 197 16.71 9.68 12.53
N LEU A 198 17.90 10.13 12.14
CA LEU A 198 18.24 11.56 12.07
C LEU A 198 17.32 12.31 11.11
N LYS A 199 16.97 11.67 10.01
CA LYS A 199 16.02 12.20 9.05
C LYS A 199 14.61 12.35 9.64
N GLY A 200 14.10 11.33 10.33
CA GLY A 200 12.82 11.43 11.05
C GLY A 200 12.82 12.52 12.10
N LEU A 201 13.93 12.69 12.83
CA LEU A 201 14.11 13.78 13.78
C LEU A 201 14.16 15.15 13.11
N ALA A 202 14.79 15.27 11.95
CA ALA A 202 14.82 16.51 11.17
C ALA A 202 13.41 16.93 10.73
N TRP A 203 12.60 16.00 10.22
CA TRP A 203 11.21 16.29 9.90
C TRP A 203 10.39 16.72 11.12
N MET A 204 10.56 16.05 12.26
CA MET A 204 9.88 16.46 13.49
C MET A 204 10.26 17.87 13.95
N ARG A 205 11.55 18.24 13.85
CA ARG A 205 12.03 19.60 14.16
C ARG A 205 11.43 20.64 13.20
N GLU A 206 11.37 20.33 11.92
CA GLU A 206 10.79 21.22 10.90
C GLU A 206 9.29 21.46 11.15
N ILE A 207 8.53 20.39 11.44
CA ILE A 207 7.11 20.48 11.79
C ILE A 207 6.90 21.30 13.07
N GLN A 208 7.74 21.09 14.06
CA GLN A 208 7.68 21.84 15.34
C GLN A 208 8.04 23.32 15.14
N ALA A 209 9.07 23.63 14.33
CA ALA A 209 9.47 24.99 14.00
C ALA A 209 8.38 25.75 13.25
N ALA A 210 7.56 25.05 12.46
CA ALA A 210 6.37 25.61 11.81
C ALA A 210 5.18 25.84 12.78
N GLY A 211 5.35 25.64 14.08
CA GLY A 211 4.32 25.90 15.10
C GLY A 211 3.20 24.85 15.16
N VAL A 212 3.36 23.69 14.53
CA VAL A 212 2.32 22.64 14.52
C VAL A 212 2.11 22.06 15.91
N LYS A 213 0.90 22.19 16.43
CA LYS A 213 0.52 21.62 17.73
C LYS A 213 0.36 20.11 17.62
N ARG A 214 1.23 19.36 18.30
CA ARG A 214 1.13 17.90 18.41
C ARG A 214 0.33 17.49 19.63
N VAL A 215 -0.78 16.79 19.44
CA VAL A 215 -1.60 16.16 20.50
C VAL A 215 -1.24 14.68 20.55
N ARG A 216 -0.59 14.24 21.63
CA ARG A 216 -0.11 12.87 21.78
C ARG A 216 -1.16 11.95 22.43
N GLY A 217 -1.06 10.64 22.13
CA GLY A 217 -1.87 9.61 22.76
C GLY A 217 -3.34 9.70 22.36
N VAL A 218 -3.61 10.05 21.12
CA VAL A 218 -4.98 10.03 20.59
C VAL A 218 -5.40 8.59 20.35
N THR A 219 -6.46 8.14 21.02
CA THR A 219 -6.96 6.78 20.98
C THR A 219 -8.15 6.62 20.04
N ALA A 220 -9.00 7.64 19.93
CA ALA A 220 -10.16 7.62 19.05
C ALA A 220 -10.35 8.98 18.37
N VAL A 221 -10.95 8.95 17.18
CA VAL A 221 -11.28 10.13 16.38
C VAL A 221 -12.64 9.91 15.75
N ARG A 222 -13.44 10.98 15.68
CA ARG A 222 -14.71 11.05 14.96
C ARG A 222 -14.71 12.33 14.12
N ALA A 223 -15.08 12.22 12.85
CA ALA A 223 -15.35 13.38 12.00
C ALA A 223 -16.83 13.75 12.11
N LEU A 224 -17.11 15.02 12.35
CA LEU A 224 -18.46 15.54 12.56
C LEU A 224 -18.79 16.55 11.46
N GLY A 225 -20.03 16.49 10.98
CA GLY A 225 -20.57 17.36 9.95
C GLY A 225 -21.81 16.75 9.34
N GLN A 226 -22.54 17.54 8.57
CA GLN A 226 -23.74 17.09 7.86
C GLN A 226 -23.38 16.68 6.42
N ASP A 227 -23.06 17.61 5.56
CA ASP A 227 -22.70 17.36 4.16
C ASP A 227 -21.18 17.31 3.92
N ARG A 228 -20.41 17.82 4.88
CA ARG A 228 -18.95 17.90 4.86
C ARG A 228 -18.41 17.97 6.27
N LEU A 229 -17.10 17.73 6.43
CA LEU A 229 -16.40 17.89 7.68
C LEU A 229 -16.54 19.34 8.21
N GLN A 230 -16.93 19.48 9.47
CA GLN A 230 -17.04 20.75 10.20
C GLN A 230 -16.24 20.75 11.48
N GLU A 231 -16.17 19.61 12.17
CA GLU A 231 -15.44 19.45 13.43
C GLU A 231 -14.78 18.06 13.50
N ILE A 232 -13.73 17.96 14.28
CA ILE A 232 -13.12 16.70 14.70
C ILE A 232 -13.29 16.55 16.20
N GLU A 233 -13.89 15.44 16.62
CA GLU A 233 -13.88 15.00 18.00
C GLU A 233 -12.78 13.96 18.18
N TYR A 234 -11.95 14.11 19.20
CA TYR A 234 -10.93 13.12 19.52
C TYR A 234 -10.84 12.84 21.01
N ILE A 235 -10.44 11.62 21.35
CA ILE A 235 -10.27 11.14 22.72
C ILE A 235 -8.78 10.85 22.94
N GLN A 236 -8.24 11.37 24.03
CA GLN A 236 -6.88 11.09 24.48
C GLN A 236 -6.83 9.89 25.45
N ALA A 237 -5.66 9.30 25.65
CA ALA A 237 -5.45 8.14 26.53
C ALA A 237 -5.86 8.37 28.01
N ASN A 238 -5.96 9.63 28.45
CA ASN A 238 -6.46 10.01 29.76
C ASN A 238 -8.00 10.12 29.81
N GLY A 239 -8.71 9.75 28.75
CA GLY A 239 -10.16 9.82 28.63
C GLY A 239 -10.71 11.21 28.27
N LYS A 240 -9.86 12.24 28.14
CA LYS A 240 -10.31 13.59 27.79
C LYS A 240 -10.81 13.63 26.33
N THR A 241 -12.06 14.05 26.16
CA THR A 241 -12.67 14.31 24.86
C THR A 241 -12.54 15.79 24.50
N MET A 242 -12.14 16.06 23.27
CA MET A 242 -11.97 17.42 22.75
C MET A 242 -12.62 17.53 21.39
N ARG A 243 -13.16 18.71 21.06
CA ARG A 243 -13.65 19.07 19.73
C ARG A 243 -12.87 20.26 19.19
N VAL A 244 -12.58 20.21 17.89
CA VAL A 244 -11.88 21.29 17.19
C VAL A 244 -12.55 21.50 15.82
N PRO A 245 -12.68 22.75 15.35
CA PRO A 245 -13.18 23.04 14.02
C PRO A 245 -12.18 22.52 12.98
N ALA A 246 -12.70 21.94 11.90
CA ALA A 246 -11.90 21.41 10.81
C ALA A 246 -12.71 21.33 9.52
N SER A 247 -12.11 21.73 8.40
CA SER A 247 -12.64 21.56 7.05
C SER A 247 -11.94 20.45 6.29
N LEU A 248 -10.71 20.06 6.72
CA LEU A 248 -9.93 19.00 6.11
C LEU A 248 -9.18 18.18 7.18
N LEU A 249 -9.38 16.87 7.12
CA LEU A 249 -8.72 15.88 7.97
C LEU A 249 -7.98 14.85 7.09
N LEU A 250 -6.68 14.70 7.33
CA LEU A 250 -5.84 13.71 6.69
C LEU A 250 -5.55 12.56 7.64
N SER A 251 -5.98 11.34 7.31
CA SER A 251 -5.81 10.16 8.16
C SER A 251 -4.73 9.21 7.64
N HIS A 252 -4.00 8.56 8.56
CA HIS A 252 -3.01 7.52 8.23
C HIS A 252 -2.84 6.52 9.37
N GLU A 253 -2.96 5.24 9.06
CA GLU A 253 -2.78 4.13 10.01
C GLU A 253 -1.83 3.05 9.47
N GLY A 254 -0.80 3.50 8.77
CA GLY A 254 0.17 2.63 8.13
C GLY A 254 -0.22 2.23 6.71
N VAL A 255 0.56 1.33 6.15
CA VAL A 255 0.37 0.76 4.80
C VAL A 255 0.32 -0.76 4.87
N VAL A 256 -0.35 -1.37 3.90
CA VAL A 256 -0.47 -2.83 3.78
C VAL A 256 -0.13 -3.27 2.36
N PRO A 257 0.42 -4.48 2.15
CA PRO A 257 0.71 -5.01 0.83
C PRO A 257 -0.54 -5.09 -0.05
N SER A 258 -0.38 -4.84 -1.36
CA SER A 258 -1.43 -5.03 -2.35
C SER A 258 -1.49 -6.51 -2.75
N ILE A 259 -2.36 -7.28 -2.09
CA ILE A 259 -2.42 -8.75 -2.19
C ILE A 259 -3.57 -9.29 -3.05
N HIS A 260 -4.42 -8.43 -3.62
CA HIS A 260 -5.65 -8.89 -4.29
C HIS A 260 -5.38 -9.82 -5.48
N MET A 261 -4.34 -9.55 -6.27
CA MET A 261 -3.98 -10.41 -7.39
C MET A 261 -3.45 -11.76 -6.92
N THR A 262 -2.59 -11.80 -5.92
CA THR A 262 -2.08 -13.06 -5.35
C THR A 262 -3.19 -13.87 -4.68
N GLN A 263 -4.17 -13.20 -4.05
CA GLN A 263 -5.35 -13.87 -3.51
C GLN A 263 -6.28 -14.41 -4.61
N ALA A 264 -6.48 -13.68 -5.71
CA ALA A 264 -7.27 -14.15 -6.85
C ALA A 264 -6.64 -15.38 -7.51
N LEU A 265 -5.32 -15.43 -7.59
CA LEU A 265 -4.53 -16.58 -8.05
C LEU A 265 -4.53 -17.75 -7.07
N GLY A 266 -5.07 -17.58 -5.85
CA GLY A 266 -5.05 -18.60 -4.80
C GLY A 266 -3.66 -18.88 -4.25
N CYS A 267 -2.75 -17.90 -4.28
CA CYS A 267 -1.45 -18.03 -3.64
C CYS A 267 -1.58 -18.15 -2.12
N ALA A 268 -0.63 -18.83 -1.49
CA ALA A 268 -0.55 -18.92 -0.03
C ALA A 268 -0.22 -17.56 0.59
N HIS A 269 -0.88 -17.24 1.71
CA HIS A 269 -0.66 -16.02 2.48
C HIS A 269 -0.51 -16.36 3.96
N GLU A 270 0.29 -15.56 4.66
CA GLU A 270 0.43 -15.61 6.12
C GLU A 270 -0.02 -14.31 6.76
N TRP A 271 -0.50 -14.40 8.01
CA TRP A 271 -0.90 -13.26 8.81
C TRP A 271 0.29 -12.73 9.60
N SER A 272 0.68 -11.50 9.36
CA SER A 272 1.66 -10.79 10.19
C SER A 272 0.95 -10.09 11.35
N SER A 273 1.11 -10.59 12.56
CA SER A 273 0.56 -9.95 13.77
C SER A 273 1.23 -8.60 14.08
N GLN A 274 2.50 -8.42 13.72
CA GLN A 274 3.22 -7.16 13.87
C GLN A 274 2.65 -6.05 12.97
N GLN A 275 2.38 -6.39 11.71
CA GLN A 275 1.87 -5.46 10.72
C GLN A 275 0.34 -5.50 10.61
N ALA A 276 -0.33 -6.42 11.32
CA ALA A 276 -1.77 -6.65 11.28
C ALA A 276 -2.32 -6.69 9.83
N CYS A 277 -1.67 -7.47 8.96
CA CYS A 277 -2.06 -7.66 7.57
C CYS A 277 -1.59 -9.01 7.03
N LEU A 278 -2.15 -9.42 5.91
CA LEU A 278 -1.69 -10.57 5.15
C LEU A 278 -0.51 -10.21 4.25
N ALA A 279 0.41 -11.14 4.08
CA ALA A 279 1.49 -11.09 3.10
C ALA A 279 1.56 -12.42 2.34
N PRO A 280 1.92 -12.43 1.04
CA PRO A 280 2.13 -13.67 0.31
C PRO A 280 3.34 -14.43 0.85
N VAL A 281 3.23 -15.76 0.90
CA VAL A 281 4.36 -16.65 1.21
C VAL A 281 5.24 -16.76 -0.05
N LEU A 282 6.51 -16.42 0.09
CA LEU A 282 7.45 -16.33 -1.02
C LEU A 282 8.72 -17.12 -0.72
N ASP A 283 9.32 -17.66 -1.76
CA ASP A 283 10.67 -18.21 -1.69
C ASP A 283 11.75 -17.10 -1.66
N GLU A 284 13.00 -17.51 -1.61
CA GLU A 284 14.16 -16.60 -1.58
C GLU A 284 14.33 -15.72 -2.84
N TRP A 285 13.62 -16.03 -3.92
CA TRP A 285 13.62 -15.33 -5.21
C TRP A 285 12.35 -14.51 -5.42
N GLY A 286 11.44 -14.51 -4.44
CA GLY A 286 10.14 -13.84 -4.53
C GLY A 286 9.08 -14.59 -5.31
N GLN A 287 9.28 -15.90 -5.59
CA GLN A 287 8.27 -16.75 -6.22
C GLN A 287 7.23 -17.20 -5.18
N THR A 288 5.98 -17.19 -5.57
CA THR A 288 4.87 -17.74 -4.78
C THR A 288 4.83 -19.27 -4.86
N ASP A 289 3.88 -19.90 -4.16
CA ASP A 289 3.55 -21.33 -4.31
C ASP A 289 3.00 -21.67 -5.71
N LYS A 290 2.68 -20.67 -6.54
CA LYS A 290 2.31 -20.84 -7.95
C LYS A 290 3.54 -20.68 -8.83
N PRO A 291 3.98 -21.74 -9.54
CA PRO A 291 5.17 -21.68 -10.38
C PRO A 291 5.07 -20.56 -11.41
N GLY A 292 6.14 -19.77 -11.60
CA GLY A 292 6.19 -18.68 -12.57
C GLY A 292 5.50 -17.39 -12.15
N ILE A 293 4.84 -17.35 -10.98
CA ILE A 293 4.26 -16.14 -10.39
C ILE A 293 5.19 -15.61 -9.30
N TYR A 294 5.66 -14.39 -9.47
CA TYR A 294 6.59 -13.72 -8.55
C TYR A 294 5.96 -12.45 -7.98
N VAL A 295 6.38 -12.07 -6.79
CA VAL A 295 5.99 -10.80 -6.17
C VAL A 295 7.23 -9.99 -5.81
N ALA A 296 7.25 -8.74 -6.23
CA ALA A 296 8.35 -7.82 -5.96
C ALA A 296 7.89 -6.55 -5.25
N GLY A 297 8.79 -5.93 -4.49
CA GLY A 297 8.54 -4.67 -3.80
C GLY A 297 7.68 -4.80 -2.55
N ASP A 298 6.92 -3.75 -2.23
CA ASP A 298 6.11 -3.69 -1.01
C ASP A 298 4.89 -4.63 -1.05
N GLY A 299 4.54 -5.20 -2.21
CA GLY A 299 3.59 -6.31 -2.33
C GLY A 299 4.09 -7.60 -1.66
N ALA A 300 5.41 -7.77 -1.54
CA ALA A 300 6.08 -8.88 -0.84
C ALA A 300 6.31 -8.60 0.66
N GLY A 301 5.82 -7.49 1.17
CA GLY A 301 6.04 -6.98 2.53
C GLY A 301 6.64 -5.58 2.52
N ILE A 302 6.21 -4.74 3.45
CA ILE A 302 6.53 -3.31 3.48
C ILE A 302 8.01 -3.07 3.80
N GLY A 303 8.74 -2.44 2.87
CA GLY A 303 10.17 -2.16 3.02
C GLY A 303 10.60 -0.77 2.53
N GLY A 304 9.74 -0.10 1.72
CA GLY A 304 10.04 1.20 1.11
C GLY A 304 10.81 1.09 -0.22
N ALA A 305 11.05 2.24 -0.86
CA ALA A 305 11.52 2.33 -2.25
C ALA A 305 12.81 1.55 -2.53
N TYR A 306 13.82 1.74 -1.72
CA TYR A 306 15.14 1.10 -1.94
C TYR A 306 15.08 -0.42 -1.73
N ALA A 307 14.34 -0.88 -0.71
CA ALA A 307 14.11 -2.31 -0.51
C ALA A 307 13.28 -2.89 -1.67
N ALA A 308 12.32 -2.14 -2.19
CA ALA A 308 11.53 -2.54 -3.35
C ALA A 308 12.41 -2.70 -4.62
N CYS A 309 13.36 -1.80 -4.85
CA CYS A 309 14.34 -1.94 -5.95
C CYS A 309 15.14 -3.25 -5.81
N VAL A 310 15.71 -3.50 -4.64
CA VAL A 310 16.51 -4.72 -4.40
C VAL A 310 15.69 -6.00 -4.55
N ARG A 311 14.43 -6.00 -4.09
CA ARG A 311 13.53 -7.13 -4.33
C ARG A 311 13.24 -7.33 -5.82
N GLY A 312 13.10 -6.25 -6.58
CA GLY A 312 12.97 -6.32 -8.05
C GLY A 312 14.19 -6.96 -8.71
N GLU A 313 15.41 -6.58 -8.29
CA GLU A 313 16.66 -7.16 -8.78
C GLU A 313 16.77 -8.66 -8.41
N LEU A 314 16.41 -9.05 -7.18
CA LEU A 314 16.40 -10.46 -6.75
C LEU A 314 15.41 -11.30 -7.56
N VAL A 315 14.19 -10.79 -7.79
CA VAL A 315 13.19 -11.47 -8.62
C VAL A 315 13.70 -11.64 -10.05
N ALA A 316 14.36 -10.64 -10.62
CA ALA A 316 14.94 -10.73 -11.96
C ALA A 316 15.98 -11.86 -12.06
N LEU A 317 16.84 -12.03 -11.05
CA LEU A 317 17.79 -13.15 -10.99
C LEU A 317 17.07 -14.50 -10.89
N GLY A 318 16.02 -14.59 -10.06
CA GLY A 318 15.21 -15.80 -9.93
C GLY A 318 14.53 -16.22 -11.23
N VAL A 319 13.97 -15.27 -11.95
CA VAL A 319 13.36 -15.49 -13.26
C VAL A 319 14.43 -15.87 -14.30
N ALA A 320 15.57 -15.18 -14.35
CA ALA A 320 16.65 -15.48 -15.27
C ALA A 320 17.22 -16.90 -15.06
N LYS A 321 17.35 -17.31 -13.79
CA LYS A 321 17.72 -18.68 -13.43
C LYS A 321 16.70 -19.69 -13.95
N ARG A 322 15.41 -19.46 -13.70
CA ARG A 322 14.35 -20.38 -14.12
C ARG A 322 14.20 -20.46 -15.65
N ALA A 323 14.43 -19.35 -16.33
CA ALA A 323 14.44 -19.28 -17.80
C ALA A 323 15.71 -19.84 -18.47
N GLY A 324 16.63 -20.41 -17.70
CA GLY A 324 17.88 -20.97 -18.20
C GLY A 324 18.90 -19.95 -18.74
N ARG A 325 18.72 -18.66 -18.40
CA ARG A 325 19.63 -17.58 -18.78
C ARG A 325 20.79 -17.37 -17.79
N LEU A 326 20.71 -18.00 -16.62
CA LEU A 326 21.70 -17.89 -15.56
C LEU A 326 21.79 -19.24 -14.83
N SER A 327 23.00 -19.72 -14.57
CA SER A 327 23.16 -20.94 -13.75
C SER A 327 22.77 -20.69 -12.30
N SER A 328 22.42 -21.74 -11.55
CA SER A 328 22.07 -21.63 -10.13
C SER A 328 23.20 -21.04 -9.30
N GLU A 329 24.43 -21.39 -9.58
CA GLU A 329 25.64 -20.88 -8.90
C GLU A 329 25.83 -19.39 -9.20
N ALA A 330 25.75 -19.00 -10.47
CA ALA A 330 25.90 -17.60 -10.88
C ALA A 330 24.77 -16.71 -10.30
N ALA A 331 23.52 -17.22 -10.28
CA ALA A 331 22.40 -16.54 -9.64
C ALA A 331 22.63 -16.33 -8.14
N SER A 332 23.11 -17.35 -7.44
CA SER A 332 23.39 -17.29 -6.00
C SER A 332 24.51 -16.31 -5.67
N VAL A 333 25.57 -16.30 -6.47
CA VAL A 333 26.69 -15.35 -6.33
C VAL A 333 26.23 -13.91 -6.52
N GLN A 334 25.42 -13.63 -7.56
CA GLN A 334 24.89 -12.30 -7.80
C GLN A 334 23.83 -11.88 -6.75
N ALA A 335 23.06 -12.81 -6.22
CA ALA A 335 22.03 -12.52 -5.21
C ALA A 335 22.62 -12.23 -3.82
N ALA A 336 23.78 -12.78 -3.47
CA ALA A 336 24.35 -12.64 -2.12
C ALA A 336 24.52 -11.18 -1.68
N PRO A 337 25.14 -10.26 -2.46
CA PRO A 337 25.26 -8.85 -2.08
C PRO A 337 23.90 -8.15 -2.02
N LEU A 338 22.93 -8.53 -2.85
CA LEU A 338 21.57 -7.98 -2.84
C LEU A 338 20.81 -8.40 -1.58
N ARG A 339 20.93 -9.65 -1.15
CA ARG A 339 20.33 -10.12 0.10
C ARG A 339 20.90 -9.40 1.31
N GLU A 340 22.22 -9.20 1.37
CA GLU A 340 22.84 -8.41 2.45
C GLU A 340 22.40 -6.94 2.42
N LYS A 341 22.27 -6.35 1.24
CA LYS A 341 21.73 -5.00 1.06
C LYS A 341 20.27 -4.91 1.55
N LEU A 342 19.45 -5.89 1.17
CA LEU A 342 18.04 -5.96 1.60
C LEU A 342 17.93 -6.08 3.12
N LYS A 343 18.71 -6.96 3.73
CA LYS A 343 18.77 -7.13 5.18
C LYS A 343 19.13 -5.83 5.91
N LYS A 344 20.07 -5.06 5.37
CA LYS A 344 20.44 -3.74 5.92
C LYS A 344 19.29 -2.74 5.81
N LEU A 345 18.60 -2.67 4.65
CA LEU A 345 17.47 -1.76 4.40
C LEU A 345 16.27 -2.09 5.28
N LEU A 346 16.02 -3.36 5.56
CA LEU A 346 14.91 -3.80 6.41
C LEU A 346 15.21 -3.79 7.91
N ARG A 347 16.44 -3.53 8.31
CA ARG A 347 16.90 -3.61 9.72
C ARG A 347 16.07 -2.75 10.68
N LEU A 348 15.66 -1.56 10.24
CA LEU A 348 14.87 -0.63 11.06
C LEU A 348 13.37 -0.97 11.09
N ARG A 349 12.88 -1.83 10.19
CA ARG A 349 11.45 -2.09 10.04
C ARG A 349 10.79 -2.62 11.30
N PRO A 350 11.34 -3.63 12.02
CA PRO A 350 10.72 -4.12 13.25
C PRO A 350 10.56 -3.05 14.33
N MET A 351 11.52 -2.11 14.43
CA MET A 351 11.42 -0.98 15.35
C MET A 351 10.29 -0.04 14.95
N LEU A 352 10.13 0.28 13.67
CA LEU A 352 9.05 1.13 13.18
C LEU A 352 7.68 0.50 13.42
N ASP A 353 7.56 -0.82 13.20
CA ASP A 353 6.33 -1.56 13.47
C ASP A 353 5.97 -1.56 14.97
N ALA A 354 6.97 -1.66 15.85
CA ALA A 354 6.78 -1.58 17.29
C ALA A 354 6.41 -0.17 17.78
N LEU A 355 6.96 0.87 17.14
CA LEU A 355 6.69 2.28 17.49
C LEU A 355 5.31 2.75 17.00
N TYR A 356 4.89 2.29 15.82
CA TYR A 356 3.74 2.79 15.09
C TYR A 356 2.73 1.70 14.71
N PRO A 357 2.24 0.89 15.67
CA PRO A 357 1.20 -0.09 15.37
C PRO A 357 -0.10 0.64 15.02
N PRO A 358 -0.97 0.05 14.17
CA PRO A 358 -2.31 0.59 13.93
C PRO A 358 -3.11 0.64 15.23
N ARG A 359 -4.00 1.61 15.36
CA ARG A 359 -4.88 1.72 16.55
C ARG A 359 -5.81 0.51 16.67
N ALA A 360 -6.02 0.03 17.89
CA ALA A 360 -6.89 -1.14 18.13
C ALA A 360 -8.35 -0.91 17.68
N ASN A 361 -8.88 0.30 17.85
CA ASN A 361 -10.26 0.62 17.49
C ASN A 361 -10.55 0.67 15.97
N ILE A 362 -9.51 0.66 15.11
CA ILE A 362 -9.69 0.48 13.66
C ILE A 362 -10.19 -0.94 13.36
N ALA A 363 -9.68 -1.90 14.12
CA ALA A 363 -10.11 -3.29 14.01
C ALA A 363 -11.56 -3.49 14.51
N THR A 364 -11.98 -2.68 15.49
CA THR A 364 -13.27 -2.80 16.17
C THR A 364 -14.01 -1.46 16.23
N PRO A 365 -14.41 -0.92 15.07
CA PRO A 365 -15.12 0.36 15.02
C PRO A 365 -16.48 0.28 15.69
N THR A 366 -17.03 1.42 16.13
CA THR A 366 -18.38 1.54 16.68
C THR A 366 -19.44 1.18 15.65
N ASP A 367 -20.62 0.76 16.10
CA ASP A 367 -21.70 0.24 15.23
C ASP A 367 -22.16 1.23 14.15
N ASP A 368 -22.07 2.52 14.40
CA ASP A 368 -22.42 3.59 13.47
C ASP A 368 -21.37 3.86 12.38
N THR A 369 -20.20 3.20 12.47
CA THR A 369 -19.10 3.41 11.52
C THR A 369 -19.35 2.66 10.21
N VAL A 370 -19.36 3.37 9.09
CA VAL A 370 -19.38 2.74 7.75
C VAL A 370 -18.07 1.97 7.55
N VAL A 371 -18.15 0.67 7.33
CA VAL A 371 -16.98 -0.21 7.07
C VAL A 371 -16.89 -0.62 5.61
N CYS A 372 -18.01 -0.83 4.93
CA CYS A 372 -18.04 -1.08 3.48
C CYS A 372 -18.65 0.14 2.76
N ARG A 373 -17.77 1.00 2.21
CA ARG A 373 -18.22 2.22 1.52
C ARG A 373 -18.95 1.93 0.22
N CYS A 374 -18.66 0.83 -0.46
CA CYS A 374 -19.29 0.47 -1.73
C CYS A 374 -20.76 0.06 -1.57
N GLU A 375 -21.08 -0.60 -0.45
CA GLU A 375 -22.43 -1.11 -0.15
C GLU A 375 -23.04 -0.38 1.06
N GLU A 376 -22.38 0.69 1.54
CA GLU A 376 -22.81 1.57 2.65
C GLU A 376 -23.14 0.85 3.96
N LEU A 377 -22.44 -0.27 4.24
CA LEU A 377 -22.66 -1.09 5.42
C LEU A 377 -21.84 -0.59 6.61
N THR A 378 -22.50 -0.56 7.77
CA THR A 378 -21.87 -0.19 9.04
C THR A 378 -21.28 -1.40 9.77
N ALA A 379 -20.45 -1.13 10.78
CA ALA A 379 -19.94 -2.19 11.66
C ALA A 379 -21.07 -2.93 12.40
N GLY A 380 -22.13 -2.21 12.77
CA GLY A 380 -23.33 -2.80 13.37
C GLY A 380 -24.05 -3.78 12.44
N ASP A 381 -24.15 -3.47 11.14
CA ASP A 381 -24.72 -4.39 10.16
C ASP A 381 -23.91 -5.67 10.01
N ILE A 382 -22.57 -5.53 10.03
CA ILE A 382 -21.65 -6.68 9.99
C ILE A 382 -21.81 -7.55 11.25
N ARG A 383 -21.90 -6.94 12.45
CA ARG A 383 -22.12 -7.69 13.72
C ARG A 383 -23.45 -8.42 13.72
N LYS A 384 -24.54 -7.76 13.30
CA LYS A 384 -25.84 -8.41 13.16
C LYS A 384 -25.78 -9.63 12.24
N ALA A 385 -25.11 -9.50 11.10
CA ALA A 385 -24.94 -10.62 10.17
C ALA A 385 -24.02 -11.71 10.74
N ALA A 386 -22.99 -11.35 11.50
CA ALA A 386 -22.10 -12.29 12.17
C ALA A 386 -22.79 -13.16 13.21
N ALA A 387 -23.86 -12.65 13.85
CA ALA A 387 -24.67 -13.40 14.81
C ALA A 387 -25.48 -14.53 14.15
N ILE A 388 -25.64 -14.53 12.83
CA ILE A 388 -26.37 -15.55 12.07
C ILE A 388 -25.41 -16.70 11.71
N GLY A 389 -25.19 -17.64 12.64
CA GLY A 389 -24.48 -18.90 12.36
C GLY A 389 -22.97 -18.80 12.18
N GLN A 390 -22.32 -17.77 12.71
CA GLN A 390 -20.86 -17.58 12.68
C GLN A 390 -20.23 -17.67 11.28
N PRO A 391 -20.68 -16.86 10.31
CA PRO A 391 -20.20 -16.95 8.95
C PRO A 391 -18.72 -16.55 8.84
N GLY A 392 -17.98 -17.14 7.89
CA GLY A 392 -16.73 -16.56 7.41
C GLY A 392 -16.99 -15.37 6.49
N PRO A 393 -15.93 -14.63 6.07
CA PRO A 393 -16.08 -13.44 5.22
C PRO A 393 -16.86 -13.72 3.92
N ASN A 394 -16.71 -14.93 3.36
CA ASN A 394 -17.37 -15.29 2.11
C ASN A 394 -18.86 -15.59 2.26
N GLN A 395 -19.28 -16.21 3.38
CA GLN A 395 -20.69 -16.40 3.69
C GLN A 395 -21.35 -15.06 4.04
N LEU A 396 -20.63 -14.19 4.76
CA LEU A 396 -21.10 -12.84 5.08
C LEU A 396 -21.49 -12.05 3.83
N LYS A 397 -20.77 -12.22 2.70
CA LYS A 397 -21.13 -11.61 1.41
C LYS A 397 -22.55 -11.95 0.97
N ALA A 398 -22.99 -13.18 1.18
CA ALA A 398 -24.30 -13.64 0.75
C ALA A 398 -25.44 -12.90 1.48
N TYR A 399 -25.21 -12.54 2.75
CA TYR A 399 -26.21 -11.82 3.56
C TYR A 399 -26.15 -10.31 3.38
N THR A 400 -24.95 -9.75 3.15
CA THR A 400 -24.73 -8.30 3.27
C THR A 400 -24.20 -7.65 2.00
N ARG A 401 -23.71 -8.41 1.02
CA ARG A 401 -22.95 -7.95 -0.14
C ARG A 401 -21.61 -7.28 0.21
N ALA A 402 -21.21 -7.24 1.49
CA ALA A 402 -19.95 -6.65 1.94
C ALA A 402 -18.76 -7.22 1.15
N GLY A 403 -17.93 -6.34 0.57
CA GLY A 403 -16.78 -6.73 -0.25
C GLY A 403 -17.11 -7.11 -1.69
N MET A 404 -18.38 -7.01 -2.14
CA MET A 404 -18.79 -7.30 -3.52
C MET A 404 -18.71 -6.08 -4.46
N GLY A 405 -18.61 -4.88 -3.91
CA GLY A 405 -18.53 -3.66 -4.71
C GLY A 405 -17.22 -3.54 -5.51
N PRO A 406 -17.05 -2.43 -6.29
CA PRO A 406 -15.93 -2.26 -7.24
C PRO A 406 -14.53 -2.36 -6.59
N CYS A 407 -14.40 -2.09 -5.29
CA CYS A 407 -13.13 -2.24 -4.58
C CYS A 407 -12.79 -3.70 -4.26
N GLN A 408 -13.72 -4.66 -4.44
CA GLN A 408 -13.50 -6.09 -4.18
C GLN A 408 -12.91 -6.39 -2.79
N GLY A 409 -13.43 -5.70 -1.74
CA GLY A 409 -12.98 -5.90 -0.37
C GLY A 409 -11.68 -5.19 0.02
N ARG A 410 -11.02 -4.46 -0.88
CA ARG A 410 -9.77 -3.72 -0.56
C ARG A 410 -9.93 -2.75 0.59
N GLN A 411 -11.09 -2.09 0.71
CA GLN A 411 -11.36 -1.12 1.76
C GLN A 411 -11.90 -1.76 3.05
N CYS A 412 -12.73 -2.79 2.95
CA CYS A 412 -13.44 -3.33 4.12
C CYS A 412 -12.86 -4.66 4.64
N GLY A 413 -12.07 -5.38 3.85
CA GLY A 413 -11.71 -6.77 4.15
C GLY A 413 -11.02 -6.97 5.50
N TYR A 414 -10.02 -6.15 5.83
CA TYR A 414 -9.33 -6.25 7.12
C TYR A 414 -10.26 -5.95 8.30
N THR A 415 -11.03 -4.86 8.23
CA THR A 415 -11.95 -4.48 9.31
C THR A 415 -13.04 -5.54 9.51
N ILE A 416 -13.61 -6.07 8.44
CA ILE A 416 -14.62 -7.14 8.53
C ILE A 416 -14.02 -8.43 9.11
N ALA A 417 -12.82 -8.83 8.68
CA ALA A 417 -12.15 -9.99 9.27
C ALA A 417 -11.91 -9.83 10.78
N HIS A 418 -11.53 -8.62 11.22
CA HIS A 418 -11.38 -8.33 12.65
C HIS A 418 -12.71 -8.35 13.41
N ILE A 419 -13.78 -7.76 12.86
CA ILE A 419 -15.11 -7.79 13.49
C ILE A 419 -15.57 -9.25 13.64
N LEU A 420 -15.47 -10.07 12.58
CA LEU A 420 -15.84 -11.49 12.65
C LEU A 420 -14.99 -12.26 13.66
N ALA A 421 -13.69 -11.99 13.70
CA ALA A 421 -12.79 -12.61 14.66
C ALA A 421 -13.20 -12.32 16.11
N GLN A 422 -13.55 -11.05 16.40
CA GLN A 422 -14.01 -10.63 17.71
C GLN A 422 -15.35 -11.26 18.08
N GLU A 423 -16.36 -11.21 17.20
CA GLU A 423 -17.70 -11.76 17.46
C GLU A 423 -17.67 -13.28 17.67
N GLN A 424 -16.73 -13.96 17.03
CA GLN A 424 -16.63 -15.43 17.10
C GLN A 424 -15.59 -15.93 18.13
N GLY A 425 -14.86 -15.04 18.81
CA GLY A 425 -13.78 -15.43 19.72
C GLY A 425 -12.63 -16.18 19.03
N ARG A 426 -12.37 -15.90 17.74
CA ARG A 426 -11.35 -16.54 16.90
C ARG A 426 -10.25 -15.55 16.55
N THR A 427 -9.12 -16.06 16.02
CA THR A 427 -8.09 -15.17 15.45
C THR A 427 -8.49 -14.71 14.05
N VAL A 428 -7.93 -13.59 13.59
CA VAL A 428 -8.14 -13.10 12.21
C VAL A 428 -7.62 -14.12 11.19
N ALA A 429 -6.54 -14.82 11.53
CA ALA A 429 -5.98 -15.88 10.68
C ALA A 429 -6.98 -17.06 10.51
N ASP A 430 -7.69 -17.47 11.58
CA ASP A 430 -8.67 -18.56 11.54
C ASP A 430 -9.96 -18.16 10.82
N VAL A 431 -10.39 -16.91 10.96
CA VAL A 431 -11.56 -16.38 10.23
C VAL A 431 -11.26 -16.30 8.75
N GLY A 432 -10.02 -15.94 8.41
CA GLY A 432 -9.57 -15.79 7.04
C GLY A 432 -9.98 -14.46 6.39
N PHE A 433 -9.90 -14.43 5.08
CA PHE A 433 -10.16 -13.26 4.27
C PHE A 433 -11.14 -13.57 3.14
N TYR A 434 -11.56 -12.55 2.41
CA TYR A 434 -12.39 -12.73 1.22
C TYR A 434 -11.68 -13.55 0.15
N ARG A 435 -12.41 -14.47 -0.47
CA ARG A 435 -11.99 -15.06 -1.75
C ARG A 435 -12.21 -14.03 -2.85
N ILE A 436 -11.12 -13.49 -3.33
CA ILE A 436 -11.11 -12.48 -4.39
C ILE A 436 -11.38 -13.17 -5.74
N ARG A 437 -12.16 -12.52 -6.60
CA ARG A 437 -12.54 -13.05 -7.91
C ARG A 437 -12.27 -12.01 -8.98
N PRO A 438 -11.77 -12.41 -10.17
CA PRO A 438 -11.73 -11.53 -11.34
C PRO A 438 -13.14 -11.13 -11.80
N PRO A 439 -13.27 -9.97 -12.47
CA PRO A 439 -12.20 -8.99 -12.72
C PRO A 439 -11.87 -8.17 -11.47
N LEU A 440 -10.57 -7.95 -11.20
CA LEU A 440 -10.11 -7.18 -10.03
C LEU A 440 -10.32 -5.68 -10.15
N LYS A 441 -10.53 -5.21 -11.36
CA LYS A 441 -10.83 -3.83 -11.73
C LYS A 441 -12.09 -3.84 -12.57
N PRO A 442 -12.94 -2.83 -12.49
CA PRO A 442 -14.09 -2.71 -13.38
C PRO A 442 -13.66 -2.73 -14.85
N VAL A 443 -14.31 -3.57 -15.64
CA VAL A 443 -14.15 -3.68 -17.09
C VAL A 443 -15.54 -3.50 -17.69
N THR A 444 -15.68 -2.69 -18.73
CA THR A 444 -16.96 -2.48 -19.40
C THR A 444 -17.26 -3.63 -20.36
N LEU A 445 -18.54 -3.85 -20.66
CA LEU A 445 -18.93 -4.84 -21.68
C LEU A 445 -18.36 -4.51 -23.06
N ALA A 446 -18.23 -3.22 -23.40
CA ALA A 446 -17.61 -2.77 -24.64
C ALA A 446 -16.12 -3.13 -24.70
N GLU A 447 -15.38 -2.99 -23.60
CA GLU A 447 -13.98 -3.44 -23.51
C GLU A 447 -13.89 -4.97 -23.65
N LEU A 448 -14.74 -5.74 -22.94
CA LEU A 448 -14.75 -7.21 -23.05
C LEU A 448 -15.08 -7.69 -24.46
N ALA A 449 -15.98 -7.01 -25.18
CA ALA A 449 -16.35 -7.36 -26.55
C ALA A 449 -15.17 -7.21 -27.55
N THR A 450 -14.10 -6.53 -27.17
CA THR A 450 -12.89 -6.42 -28.02
C THR A 450 -11.87 -7.53 -27.77
N LEU A 451 -12.10 -8.38 -26.77
CA LEU A 451 -11.19 -9.47 -26.45
C LEU A 451 -11.31 -10.58 -27.50
N ASN A 452 -10.33 -10.69 -28.37
CA ASN A 452 -10.19 -11.81 -29.25
C ASN A 452 -9.52 -12.97 -28.52
N ILE A 453 -10.31 -13.99 -28.19
CA ILE A 453 -9.80 -15.28 -27.74
C ILE A 453 -9.88 -16.14 -29.00
N ASP A 454 -8.72 -16.53 -29.57
CA ASP A 454 -8.71 -17.45 -30.69
C ASP A 454 -9.51 -18.70 -30.29
N GLU A 455 -10.53 -19.07 -31.12
CA GLU A 455 -11.46 -20.17 -30.86
C GLU A 455 -10.79 -21.56 -30.85
N GLN A 456 -9.47 -21.63 -30.79
CA GLN A 456 -8.72 -22.90 -30.85
C GLN A 456 -8.62 -23.66 -29.52
N GLU A 457 -9.18 -23.13 -28.43
CA GLU A 457 -9.20 -23.80 -27.11
C GLU A 457 -10.61 -23.93 -26.50
N ALA A 458 -11.67 -23.95 -27.27
CA ALA A 458 -13.03 -24.24 -26.81
C ALA A 458 -13.37 -25.75 -26.87
#